data_71024638c16b2cfae7b7c2a6e87d2391
#
_entry.id   71024638c16b2cfae7b7c2a6e87d2391
#
_cell.length_a   1.000
_cell.length_b   1.000
_cell.length_c   1.000
_cell.angle_alpha   90.00
_cell.angle_beta   90.00
_cell.angle_gamma   90.00
#
_symmetry.space_group_name_H-M   'P 1'
#
loop_
_entity.id
_entity.type
_entity.pdbx_description
1 polymer ?
#
loop_
_entity_poly.entity_id
_entity_poly.type
_entity_poly.pdbx_seq_one_letter_code
_entity_poly.pdbx_strand_id
1 'polypeptide(L)'
;MKTKIIYEDKHILVVYKPAGIAVQAARSMEMDVVSELKNYLKSSYVGLVHRLDQPVEGILVFAKTSPAAAALSKQNAEGTMEKEYLAGVLAAGEIQTKATLTDYLLKDAKTNASKVVEASVKNAKKAVLSYEVQKMISLDTIKGGLQSSTETGILPKPKTDKIALLKIRLETGRHHQIRVQLANANLPLLGDLKYGTEQSGKLSSLLGIKDVALCARRLSFKHPKTGKIMEFCVSPQKEILQNLTV
;
A
#
# COMPACT_ATOMS: atom_id res chain seq x y z
N MET A 1 -14.94 -4.05 -16.13
CA MET A 1 -14.03 -4.45 -15.02
C MET A 1 -13.02 -3.35 -14.80
N LYS A 2 -12.85 -2.87 -13.57
CA LYS A 2 -11.84 -1.86 -13.20
C LYS A 2 -10.46 -2.49 -12.99
N THR A 3 -10.43 -3.73 -12.55
CA THR A 3 -9.22 -4.52 -12.31
C THR A 3 -8.61 -4.97 -13.64
N LYS A 4 -7.29 -4.80 -13.80
CA LYS A 4 -6.55 -5.22 -15.02
C LYS A 4 -5.86 -6.56 -14.78
N ILE A 5 -6.05 -7.52 -15.70
CA ILE A 5 -5.36 -8.80 -15.64
C ILE A 5 -3.93 -8.62 -16.15
N ILE A 6 -2.95 -9.11 -15.38
CA ILE A 6 -1.52 -9.10 -15.70
C ILE A 6 -1.09 -10.48 -16.21
N TYR A 7 -1.56 -11.54 -15.55
CA TYR A 7 -1.23 -12.91 -15.88
C TYR A 7 -2.37 -13.84 -15.48
N GLU A 8 -2.59 -14.86 -16.26
CA GLU A 8 -3.59 -15.91 -15.98
C GLU A 8 -3.11 -17.26 -16.50
N ASP A 9 -3.32 -18.31 -15.69
CA ASP A 9 -3.23 -19.70 -16.12
C ASP A 9 -4.37 -20.54 -15.50
N LYS A 10 -4.20 -21.88 -15.48
CA LYS A 10 -5.21 -22.81 -14.90
C LYS A 10 -5.32 -22.70 -13.37
N HIS A 11 -4.30 -22.18 -12.68
CA HIS A 11 -4.17 -22.24 -11.23
C HIS A 11 -4.23 -20.87 -10.55
N ILE A 12 -3.72 -19.83 -11.19
CA ILE A 12 -3.59 -18.50 -10.63
C ILE A 12 -4.07 -17.40 -11.58
N LEU A 13 -4.39 -16.27 -10.97
CA LEU A 13 -4.71 -15.02 -11.65
C LEU A 13 -3.97 -13.87 -10.95
N VAL A 14 -3.10 -13.16 -11.67
CA VAL A 14 -2.40 -11.98 -11.17
C VAL A 14 -3.03 -10.74 -11.78
N VAL A 15 -3.37 -9.78 -10.93
CA VAL A 15 -4.10 -8.59 -11.36
C VAL A 15 -3.49 -7.31 -10.81
N TYR A 16 -3.73 -6.21 -11.51
CA TYR A 16 -3.57 -4.86 -10.97
C TYR A 16 -4.91 -4.37 -10.45
N LYS A 17 -4.95 -4.03 -9.16
CA LYS A 17 -6.09 -3.40 -8.50
C LYS A 17 -5.91 -1.88 -8.54
N PRO A 18 -6.81 -1.09 -9.11
CA PRO A 18 -6.78 0.35 -8.97
C PRO A 18 -7.14 0.78 -7.53
N ALA A 19 -6.80 2.02 -7.17
CA ALA A 19 -7.26 2.62 -5.93
C ALA A 19 -8.79 2.77 -5.92
N GLY A 20 -9.39 2.86 -4.74
CA GLY A 20 -10.82 3.14 -4.54
C GLY A 20 -11.73 1.90 -4.60
N ILE A 21 -11.27 0.73 -5.09
CA ILE A 21 -12.05 -0.51 -5.05
C ILE A 21 -11.56 -1.44 -3.94
N ALA A 22 -12.47 -2.03 -3.17
CA ALA A 22 -12.13 -3.03 -2.17
C ALA A 22 -11.73 -4.35 -2.83
N VAL A 23 -10.81 -5.11 -2.22
CA VAL A 23 -10.50 -6.47 -2.69
C VAL A 23 -11.69 -7.39 -2.49
N GLN A 24 -12.32 -7.28 -1.33
CA GLN A 24 -13.57 -7.95 -0.97
C GLN A 24 -14.41 -6.98 -0.16
N ALA A 25 -15.61 -6.68 -0.62
CA ALA A 25 -16.53 -5.78 0.06
C ALA A 25 -17.17 -6.44 1.28
N ALA A 26 -17.46 -5.63 2.29
CA ALA A 26 -18.21 -6.07 3.46
C ALA A 26 -19.73 -6.21 3.18
N ARG A 27 -20.23 -5.48 2.18
CA ARG A 27 -21.63 -5.47 1.77
C ARG A 27 -21.78 -6.10 0.39
N SER A 28 -22.78 -6.92 0.20
CA SER A 28 -23.00 -7.69 -1.04
C SER A 28 -23.35 -6.85 -2.27
N MET A 29 -23.76 -5.60 -2.10
CA MET A 29 -24.10 -4.70 -3.21
C MET A 29 -22.96 -3.82 -3.70
N GLU A 30 -21.80 -3.85 -3.04
CA GLU A 30 -20.64 -3.07 -3.46
C GLU A 30 -19.77 -3.91 -4.42
N MET A 31 -19.44 -3.32 -5.57
CA MET A 31 -18.51 -3.93 -6.51
C MET A 31 -17.12 -4.03 -5.88
N ASP A 32 -16.54 -5.23 -5.90
CA ASP A 32 -15.21 -5.53 -5.41
C ASP A 32 -14.40 -6.37 -6.42
N VAL A 33 -13.09 -6.47 -6.18
CA VAL A 33 -12.19 -7.22 -7.08
C VAL A 33 -12.62 -8.69 -7.19
N VAL A 34 -12.98 -9.33 -6.08
CA VAL A 34 -13.39 -10.75 -6.09
C VAL A 34 -14.63 -10.95 -6.94
N SER A 35 -15.63 -10.07 -6.84
CA SER A 35 -16.85 -10.11 -7.64
C SER A 35 -16.57 -9.87 -9.12
N GLU A 36 -15.71 -8.88 -9.46
CA GLU A 36 -15.26 -8.66 -10.84
C GLU A 36 -14.58 -9.90 -11.43
N LEU A 37 -13.71 -10.57 -10.66
CA LEU A 37 -12.98 -11.75 -11.12
C LEU A 37 -13.86 -12.98 -11.23
N LYS A 38 -14.83 -13.16 -10.34
CA LYS A 38 -15.84 -14.24 -10.48
C LYS A 38 -16.64 -14.09 -11.77
N ASN A 39 -17.08 -12.88 -12.07
CA ASN A 39 -17.80 -12.58 -13.31
C ASN A 39 -16.93 -12.82 -14.56
N TYR A 40 -15.67 -12.37 -14.51
CA TYR A 40 -14.71 -12.57 -15.59
C TYR A 40 -14.45 -14.07 -15.87
N LEU A 41 -14.17 -14.84 -14.81
CA LEU A 41 -13.88 -16.27 -14.91
C LEU A 41 -15.13 -17.12 -15.12
N LYS A 42 -16.33 -16.54 -15.06
CA LYS A 42 -17.62 -17.28 -15.03
C LYS A 42 -17.59 -18.41 -13.99
N SER A 43 -17.01 -18.13 -12.82
CA SER A 43 -16.78 -19.10 -11.75
C SER A 43 -17.29 -18.55 -10.42
N SER A 44 -17.91 -19.42 -9.62
CA SER A 44 -18.28 -19.10 -8.24
C SER A 44 -17.07 -19.02 -7.28
N TYR A 45 -15.92 -19.55 -7.69
CA TYR A 45 -14.72 -19.63 -6.86
C TYR A 45 -13.61 -18.73 -7.36
N VAL A 46 -13.13 -17.87 -6.45
CA VAL A 46 -11.88 -17.09 -6.55
C VAL A 46 -11.22 -17.13 -5.18
N GLY A 47 -10.08 -17.82 -5.08
CA GLY A 47 -9.34 -17.98 -3.82
C GLY A 47 -8.57 -16.72 -3.47
N LEU A 48 -8.95 -16.07 -2.37
CA LEU A 48 -8.26 -14.89 -1.84
C LEU A 48 -7.03 -15.32 -1.04
N VAL A 49 -5.85 -14.83 -1.42
CA VAL A 49 -4.55 -15.14 -0.80
C VAL A 49 -4.11 -14.02 0.15
N HIS A 50 -4.16 -12.79 -0.32
CA HIS A 50 -3.83 -11.58 0.44
C HIS A 50 -4.65 -10.39 -0.04
N ARG A 51 -4.56 -9.27 0.66
CA ARG A 51 -5.39 -8.09 0.38
C ARG A 51 -4.56 -6.82 0.33
N LEU A 52 -5.05 -5.85 -0.43
CA LEU A 52 -4.68 -4.44 -0.35
C LEU A 52 -5.85 -3.66 0.24
N ASP A 53 -5.56 -2.59 0.96
CA ASP A 53 -6.58 -1.66 1.44
C ASP A 53 -7.30 -1.01 0.25
N GLN A 54 -8.54 -0.58 0.45
CA GLN A 54 -9.35 0.03 -0.61
C GLN A 54 -8.64 1.19 -1.34
N PRO A 55 -8.01 2.17 -0.65
CA PRO A 55 -7.33 3.29 -1.32
C PRO A 55 -5.96 2.95 -1.90
N VAL A 56 -5.45 1.72 -1.71
CA VAL A 56 -4.13 1.27 -2.19
C VAL A 56 -4.26 0.61 -3.56
N GLU A 57 -3.39 0.97 -4.48
CA GLU A 57 -3.29 0.34 -5.81
C GLU A 57 -2.18 -0.73 -5.86
N GLY A 58 -2.17 -1.56 -6.90
CA GLY A 58 -1.06 -2.45 -7.20
C GLY A 58 -1.42 -3.92 -7.41
N ILE A 59 -0.41 -4.78 -7.35
CA ILE A 59 -0.47 -6.19 -7.71
C ILE A 59 -1.11 -7.02 -6.60
N LEU A 60 -1.99 -7.95 -7.04
CA LEU A 60 -2.55 -9.03 -6.23
C LEU A 60 -2.49 -10.34 -7.00
N VAL A 61 -2.32 -11.46 -6.27
CA VAL A 61 -2.51 -12.80 -6.80
C VAL A 61 -3.74 -13.44 -6.17
N PHE A 62 -4.54 -14.08 -7.02
CA PHE A 62 -5.69 -14.91 -6.65
C PHE A 62 -5.47 -16.34 -7.12
N ALA A 63 -6.07 -17.28 -6.43
CA ALA A 63 -6.06 -18.67 -6.84
C ALA A 63 -7.36 -19.01 -7.58
N LYS A 64 -7.26 -19.81 -8.66
CA LYS A 64 -8.40 -20.32 -9.40
C LYS A 64 -8.87 -21.69 -8.88
N THR A 65 -8.08 -22.33 -7.98
CA THR A 65 -8.39 -23.63 -7.38
C THR A 65 -8.06 -23.63 -5.89
N SER A 66 -8.77 -24.45 -5.09
CA SER A 66 -8.52 -24.59 -3.65
C SER A 66 -7.09 -25.04 -3.31
N PRO A 67 -6.50 -26.04 -4.00
CA PRO A 67 -5.10 -26.40 -3.73
C PRO A 67 -4.12 -25.25 -3.99
N ALA A 68 -4.34 -24.46 -5.05
CA ALA A 68 -3.51 -23.28 -5.32
C ALA A 68 -3.69 -22.21 -4.24
N ALA A 69 -4.91 -21.99 -3.75
CA ALA A 69 -5.17 -21.07 -2.65
C ALA A 69 -4.43 -21.49 -1.36
N ALA A 70 -4.49 -22.76 -1.00
CA ALA A 70 -3.80 -23.30 0.16
C ALA A 70 -2.28 -23.11 0.06
N ALA A 71 -1.67 -23.44 -1.09
CA ALA A 71 -0.23 -23.32 -1.33
C ALA A 71 0.24 -21.86 -1.29
N LEU A 72 -0.49 -20.92 -1.92
CA LEU A 72 -0.17 -19.50 -1.90
C LEU A 72 -0.39 -18.86 -0.52
N SER A 73 -1.45 -19.25 0.19
CA SER A 73 -1.73 -18.78 1.55
C SER A 73 -0.64 -19.25 2.53
N LYS A 74 -0.12 -20.48 2.36
CA LYS A 74 1.01 -20.98 3.12
C LYS A 74 2.25 -20.10 2.89
N GLN A 75 2.63 -19.84 1.63
CA GLN A 75 3.75 -18.96 1.30
C GLN A 75 3.60 -17.56 1.91
N ASN A 76 2.38 -17.00 1.84
CA ASN A 76 2.10 -15.69 2.43
C ASN A 76 2.23 -15.70 3.96
N ALA A 77 1.79 -16.77 4.64
CA ALA A 77 1.90 -16.93 6.09
C ALA A 77 3.34 -17.14 6.56
N GLU A 78 4.13 -17.89 5.80
CA GLU A 78 5.54 -18.19 6.06
C GLU A 78 6.49 -17.04 5.67
N GLY A 79 5.96 -15.95 5.04
CA GLY A 79 6.79 -14.82 4.61
C GLY A 79 7.65 -15.10 3.37
N THR A 80 7.45 -16.25 2.69
CA THR A 80 8.19 -16.60 1.47
C THR A 80 7.63 -15.94 0.21
N MET A 81 6.46 -15.31 0.30
CA MET A 81 5.89 -14.44 -0.73
C MET A 81 6.44 -13.03 -0.53
N GLU A 82 7.34 -12.59 -1.41
CA GLU A 82 7.93 -11.26 -1.33
C GLU A 82 6.99 -10.19 -1.88
N LYS A 83 6.83 -9.11 -1.13
CA LYS A 83 5.99 -7.96 -1.49
C LYS A 83 6.79 -6.68 -1.33
N GLU A 84 6.88 -5.91 -2.43
CA GLU A 84 7.52 -4.61 -2.42
C GLU A 84 6.51 -3.53 -2.79
N TYR A 85 6.59 -2.41 -2.07
CA TYR A 85 5.70 -1.26 -2.25
C TYR A 85 6.50 -0.01 -2.56
N LEU A 86 5.87 0.93 -3.26
CA LEU A 86 6.30 2.32 -3.34
C LEU A 86 5.35 3.17 -2.51
N ALA A 87 5.90 4.08 -1.73
CA ALA A 87 5.16 4.96 -0.84
C ALA A 87 5.65 6.40 -0.94
N GLY A 88 4.74 7.34 -1.15
CA GLY A 88 5.00 8.78 -1.06
C GLY A 88 4.65 9.29 0.34
N VAL A 89 5.64 9.81 1.06
CA VAL A 89 5.48 10.28 2.45
C VAL A 89 5.86 11.74 2.60
N LEU A 90 5.28 12.40 3.61
CA LEU A 90 5.81 13.65 4.14
C LEU A 90 6.89 13.31 5.17
N ALA A 91 8.10 13.78 4.95
CA ALA A 91 9.21 13.71 5.90
C ALA A 91 9.43 15.08 6.54
N ALA A 92 9.05 15.21 7.81
CA ALA A 92 9.28 16.39 8.61
C ALA A 92 10.66 16.27 9.29
N GLY A 93 11.67 16.95 8.77
CA GLY A 93 13.04 16.90 9.28
C GLY A 93 13.92 15.84 8.61
N GLU A 94 14.92 15.35 9.37
CA GLU A 94 15.83 14.32 8.88
C GLU A 94 15.20 12.94 8.88
N ILE A 95 15.43 12.19 7.82
CA ILE A 95 14.96 10.80 7.64
C ILE A 95 16.16 9.89 7.42
N GLN A 96 16.16 8.74 8.07
CA GLN A 96 17.12 7.69 7.76
C GLN A 96 16.91 7.19 6.34
N THR A 97 17.99 7.06 5.57
CA THR A 97 17.91 6.57 4.18
C THR A 97 17.45 5.12 4.07
N LYS A 98 17.68 4.34 5.13
CA LYS A 98 17.21 2.95 5.29
C LYS A 98 16.88 2.70 6.75
N ALA A 99 15.74 2.05 7.01
CA ALA A 99 15.39 1.61 8.36
C ALA A 99 14.51 0.36 8.33
N THR A 100 14.52 -0.37 9.45
CA THR A 100 13.56 -1.44 9.74
C THR A 100 12.68 -1.00 10.89
N LEU A 101 11.37 -0.96 10.65
CA LEU A 101 10.37 -0.64 11.67
C LEU A 101 9.82 -1.95 12.25
N THR A 102 9.91 -2.06 13.56
CA THR A 102 9.34 -3.19 14.32
C THR A 102 8.42 -2.65 15.39
N ASP A 103 7.13 -2.93 15.25
CA ASP A 103 6.09 -2.48 16.16
C ASP A 103 5.15 -3.64 16.50
N TYR A 104 4.26 -3.43 17.47
CA TYR A 104 3.14 -4.31 17.74
C TYR A 104 1.84 -3.58 17.42
N LEU A 105 1.03 -4.19 16.56
CA LEU A 105 -0.20 -3.57 16.06
C LEU A 105 -1.43 -4.26 16.67
N LEU A 106 -2.36 -3.45 17.14
CA LEU A 106 -3.69 -3.88 17.58
C LEU A 106 -4.75 -3.30 16.63
N LYS A 107 -5.57 -4.20 16.05
CA LYS A 107 -6.72 -3.79 15.24
C LYS A 107 -7.91 -3.47 16.14
N ASP A 108 -8.51 -2.32 15.96
CA ASP A 108 -9.83 -1.97 16.48
C ASP A 108 -10.89 -2.31 15.42
N ALA A 109 -11.74 -3.27 15.72
CA ALA A 109 -12.80 -3.71 14.82
C ALA A 109 -13.92 -2.66 14.66
N LYS A 110 -14.16 -1.82 15.69
CA LYS A 110 -15.23 -0.80 15.66
C LYS A 110 -14.92 0.33 14.69
N THR A 111 -13.67 0.83 14.73
CA THR A 111 -13.22 1.94 13.88
C THR A 111 -12.59 1.45 12.58
N ASN A 112 -12.41 0.14 12.42
CA ASN A 112 -11.64 -0.48 11.33
C ASN A 112 -10.26 0.19 11.14
N ALA A 113 -9.61 0.51 12.26
CA ALA A 113 -8.27 1.09 12.32
C ALA A 113 -7.31 0.15 13.05
N SER A 114 -6.01 0.41 12.91
CA SER A 114 -4.97 -0.23 13.73
C SER A 114 -4.17 0.85 14.45
N LYS A 115 -3.56 0.50 15.55
CA LYS A 115 -2.66 1.39 16.31
C LYS A 115 -1.44 0.61 16.79
N VAL A 116 -0.34 1.31 16.96
CA VAL A 116 0.85 0.79 17.64
C VAL A 116 0.54 0.72 19.14
N VAL A 117 0.92 -0.38 19.74
CA VAL A 117 0.73 -0.66 21.19
C VAL A 117 1.96 -1.40 21.72
N GLU A 118 2.06 -1.51 23.05
CA GLU A 118 3.09 -2.31 23.68
C GLU A 118 2.92 -3.81 23.39
N ALA A 119 4.04 -4.55 23.37
CA ALA A 119 4.04 -6.00 23.10
C ALA A 119 3.19 -6.82 24.08
N SER A 120 3.04 -6.32 25.31
CA SER A 120 2.27 -6.93 26.39
C SER A 120 0.74 -6.84 26.20
N VAL A 121 0.27 -5.98 25.29
CA VAL A 121 -1.17 -5.79 25.06
C VAL A 121 -1.77 -7.05 24.43
N LYS A 122 -2.84 -7.56 25.01
CA LYS A 122 -3.56 -8.74 24.50
C LYS A 122 -3.97 -8.55 23.05
N ASN A 123 -3.72 -9.56 22.22
CA ASN A 123 -3.97 -9.58 20.77
C ASN A 123 -3.11 -8.62 19.93
N ALA A 124 -2.12 -7.95 20.49
CA ALA A 124 -1.12 -7.23 19.74
C ALA A 124 -0.34 -8.21 18.85
N LYS A 125 -0.06 -7.80 17.61
CA LYS A 125 0.66 -8.65 16.65
C LYS A 125 1.91 -7.94 16.18
N LYS A 126 3.06 -8.62 16.27
CA LYS A 126 4.33 -8.12 15.73
C LYS A 126 4.18 -7.77 14.25
N ALA A 127 4.68 -6.60 13.88
CA ALA A 127 4.67 -6.05 12.54
C ALA A 127 6.09 -5.57 12.18
N VAL A 128 6.64 -6.07 11.09
CA VAL A 128 7.99 -5.74 10.64
C VAL A 128 7.95 -5.35 9.16
N LEU A 129 8.51 -4.20 8.85
CA LEU A 129 8.81 -3.75 7.49
C LEU A 129 10.19 -3.10 7.45
N SER A 130 10.83 -3.13 6.29
CA SER A 130 12.00 -2.31 6.00
C SER A 130 11.69 -1.32 4.89
N TYR A 131 12.31 -0.14 4.95
CA TYR A 131 12.23 0.83 3.86
C TYR A 131 13.60 1.36 3.45
N GLU A 132 13.67 1.83 2.21
CA GLU A 132 14.80 2.54 1.63
C GLU A 132 14.28 3.76 0.88
N VAL A 133 14.86 4.93 1.17
CA VAL A 133 14.55 6.18 0.46
C VAL A 133 15.11 6.10 -0.96
N GLN A 134 14.25 6.25 -1.96
CA GLN A 134 14.62 6.25 -3.36
C GLN A 134 14.87 7.67 -3.90
N LYS A 135 14.07 8.63 -3.41
CA LYS A 135 14.13 10.03 -3.84
C LYS A 135 13.60 10.93 -2.74
N MET A 136 14.14 12.12 -2.63
CA MET A 136 13.61 13.20 -1.80
C MET A 136 13.48 14.47 -2.61
N ILE A 137 12.35 15.18 -2.44
CA ILE A 137 12.07 16.45 -3.10
C ILE A 137 11.74 17.48 -2.02
N SER A 138 12.44 18.61 -2.03
CA SER A 138 12.12 19.73 -1.15
C SER A 138 10.78 20.36 -1.54
N LEU A 139 9.98 20.73 -0.53
CA LEU A 139 8.71 21.43 -0.80
C LEU A 139 8.93 22.81 -1.45
N ASP A 140 10.08 23.44 -1.25
CA ASP A 140 10.41 24.72 -1.91
C ASP A 140 10.55 24.53 -3.43
N THR A 141 11.06 23.39 -3.89
CA THR A 141 11.15 23.04 -5.32
C THR A 141 9.76 22.86 -5.95
N ILE A 142 8.83 22.28 -5.19
CA ILE A 142 7.43 22.07 -5.66
C ILE A 142 6.69 23.40 -5.74
N LYS A 143 6.91 24.30 -4.77
CA LYS A 143 6.31 25.63 -4.77
C LYS A 143 6.78 26.52 -5.91
N GLY A 144 8.06 26.41 -6.32
CA GLY A 144 8.59 27.12 -7.48
C GLY A 144 7.93 26.76 -8.81
N GLY A 145 7.37 25.54 -8.93
CA GLY A 145 6.57 25.09 -10.10
C GLY A 145 5.09 25.47 -10.04
N LEU A 146 4.59 25.87 -8.88
CA LEU A 146 3.18 26.29 -8.64
C LEU A 146 3.01 27.83 -8.62
N GLN A 147 3.92 28.57 -9.24
CA GLN A 147 3.78 30.02 -9.38
C GLN A 147 2.61 30.38 -10.30
N SER A 148 1.47 30.61 -9.72
CA SER A 148 0.62 31.81 -9.86
C SER A 148 -0.77 31.54 -9.26
N SER A 149 -0.97 32.03 -8.09
CA SER A 149 -2.24 32.24 -7.39
C SER A 149 -2.19 31.66 -5.98
N THR A 150 -1.64 32.38 -5.08
CA THR A 150 -2.27 32.75 -3.81
C THR A 150 -1.23 33.31 -2.85
N GLU A 151 -1.20 34.62 -2.72
CA GLU A 151 -0.83 35.32 -1.49
C GLU A 151 -1.84 34.96 -0.40
N THR A 152 -1.67 33.80 0.22
CA THR A 152 -2.29 33.49 1.51
C THR A 152 -1.24 32.85 2.39
N GLY A 153 -0.70 33.69 3.30
CA GLY A 153 0.33 33.33 4.27
C GLY A 153 -0.12 32.36 5.36
N ILE A 154 -0.44 31.12 4.99
CA ILE A 154 -1.02 30.10 5.91
C ILE A 154 -0.16 28.84 6.04
N LEU A 155 1.03 28.78 5.48
CA LEU A 155 1.90 27.66 5.80
C LEU A 155 3.04 28.15 6.71
N PRO A 156 3.12 27.66 7.96
CA PRO A 156 4.32 27.87 8.76
C PRO A 156 5.50 27.29 8.00
N LYS A 157 6.56 28.06 7.86
CA LYS A 157 7.83 27.62 7.28
C LYS A 157 8.57 26.73 8.28
N PRO A 158 8.61 25.42 8.13
CA PRO A 158 9.80 24.69 8.50
C PRO A 158 10.64 24.48 7.23
N LYS A 159 11.86 24.98 7.27
CA LYS A 159 12.85 24.88 6.18
C LYS A 159 13.29 23.44 5.82
N THR A 160 12.63 22.40 6.32
CA THR A 160 13.12 21.02 6.28
C THR A 160 12.14 19.97 5.76
N ASP A 161 10.89 20.37 5.48
CA ASP A 161 9.90 19.40 5.00
C ASP A 161 10.18 18.96 3.57
N LYS A 162 10.16 17.66 3.38
CA LYS A 162 10.42 17.00 2.08
C LYS A 162 9.33 15.99 1.78
N ILE A 163 9.08 15.75 0.53
CA ILE A 163 8.39 14.54 0.08
C ILE A 163 9.45 13.49 -0.20
N ALA A 164 9.30 12.31 0.38
CA ALA A 164 10.17 11.18 0.11
C ALA A 164 9.41 10.05 -0.60
N LEU A 165 10.04 9.44 -1.60
CA LEU A 165 9.63 8.18 -2.19
C LEU A 165 10.36 7.06 -1.47
N LEU A 166 9.61 6.17 -0.84
CA LEU A 166 10.14 5.00 -0.13
C LEU A 166 9.86 3.73 -0.93
N LYS A 167 10.86 2.88 -1.05
CA LYS A 167 10.72 1.47 -1.40
C LYS A 167 10.58 0.67 -0.11
N ILE A 168 9.52 -0.10 0.03
CA ILE A 168 9.18 -0.81 1.26
C ILE A 168 9.10 -2.31 0.99
N ARG A 169 9.71 -3.10 1.87
CA ARG A 169 9.54 -4.56 1.91
C ARG A 169 8.79 -4.95 3.19
N LEU A 170 7.76 -5.79 3.03
CA LEU A 170 6.99 -6.32 4.14
C LEU A 170 7.49 -7.71 4.52
N GLU A 171 7.89 -7.89 5.79
CA GLU A 171 8.12 -9.21 6.38
C GLU A 171 6.82 -9.78 6.97
N THR A 172 5.92 -8.92 7.40
CA THR A 172 4.60 -9.28 7.91
C THR A 172 3.50 -8.54 7.16
N GLY A 173 2.26 -9.07 7.19
CA GLY A 173 1.11 -8.46 6.52
C GLY A 173 -0.03 -8.15 7.50
N ARG A 174 0.14 -7.19 8.42
CA ARG A 174 -0.90 -6.80 9.38
C ARG A 174 -1.86 -5.79 8.75
N HIS A 175 -3.04 -5.68 9.34
CA HIS A 175 -4.06 -4.72 8.90
C HIS A 175 -3.53 -3.29 8.92
N HIS A 176 -3.57 -2.59 7.79
CA HIS A 176 -3.05 -1.23 7.56
C HIS A 176 -1.57 -1.03 7.94
N GLN A 177 -0.75 -2.10 7.91
CA GLN A 177 0.58 -2.11 8.51
C GLN A 177 1.46 -0.95 8.06
N ILE A 178 1.68 -0.78 6.75
CA ILE A 178 2.55 0.29 6.21
C ILE A 178 2.06 1.65 6.67
N ARG A 179 0.77 1.89 6.58
CA ARG A 179 0.12 3.16 6.92
C ARG A 179 0.35 3.53 8.38
N VAL A 180 0.13 2.57 9.29
CA VAL A 180 0.27 2.78 10.74
C VAL A 180 1.73 2.93 11.15
N GLN A 181 2.62 2.05 10.68
CA GLN A 181 4.03 2.09 11.07
C GLN A 181 4.74 3.33 10.55
N LEU A 182 4.47 3.75 9.30
CA LEU A 182 5.04 4.99 8.77
C LEU A 182 4.51 6.22 9.52
N ALA A 183 3.22 6.28 9.82
CA ALA A 183 2.65 7.37 10.61
C ALA A 183 3.28 7.43 12.02
N ASN A 184 3.48 6.28 12.67
CA ASN A 184 4.15 6.18 13.98
C ASN A 184 5.62 6.61 13.92
N ALA A 185 6.29 6.40 12.79
CA ALA A 185 7.67 6.81 12.53
C ALA A 185 7.79 8.27 12.06
N ASN A 186 6.75 9.10 12.18
CA ASN A 186 6.68 10.48 11.68
C ASN A 186 6.91 10.62 10.16
N LEU A 187 6.52 9.60 9.40
CA LEU A 187 6.56 9.52 7.93
C LEU A 187 5.15 9.27 7.37
N PRO A 188 4.13 10.12 7.68
CA PRO A 188 2.77 9.88 7.23
C PRO A 188 2.70 9.85 5.71
N LEU A 189 1.92 8.88 5.18
CA LEU A 189 1.65 8.77 3.76
C LEU A 189 0.84 9.98 3.27
N LEU A 190 1.19 10.50 2.10
CA LEU A 190 0.38 11.47 1.41
C LEU A 190 -0.96 10.85 1.02
N GLY A 191 -2.04 11.63 1.12
CA GLY A 191 -3.40 11.16 0.83
C GLY A 191 -4.01 10.22 1.88
N ASP A 192 -3.33 9.96 3.00
CA ASP A 192 -3.88 9.11 4.06
C ASP A 192 -4.70 9.90 5.07
N LEU A 193 -6.03 9.93 4.85
CA LEU A 193 -6.97 10.63 5.74
C LEU A 193 -7.18 9.91 7.10
N LYS A 194 -6.73 8.66 7.23
CA LYS A 194 -6.95 7.89 8.47
C LYS A 194 -5.77 7.98 9.44
N TYR A 195 -4.54 7.99 8.92
CA TYR A 195 -3.31 7.96 9.70
C TYR A 195 -2.38 9.15 9.42
N GLY A 196 -2.76 10.02 8.50
CA GLY A 196 -2.04 11.24 8.20
C GLY A 196 -2.09 12.25 9.34
N THR A 197 -1.17 13.21 9.31
CA THR A 197 -1.18 14.39 10.17
C THR A 197 -1.95 15.52 9.49
N GLU A 198 -2.29 16.58 10.24
CA GLU A 198 -2.89 17.79 9.67
C GLU A 198 -2.02 18.36 8.54
N GLN A 199 -0.71 18.36 8.73
CA GLN A 199 0.26 18.85 7.75
C GLN A 199 0.29 18.01 6.48
N SER A 200 0.34 16.66 6.60
CA SER A 200 0.29 15.78 5.43
C SER A 200 -1.06 15.88 4.70
N GLY A 201 -2.15 16.12 5.42
CA GLY A 201 -3.46 16.36 4.84
C GLY A 201 -3.53 17.66 4.05
N LYS A 202 -3.04 18.78 4.59
CA LYS A 202 -2.96 20.07 3.90
C LYS A 202 -2.09 19.97 2.64
N LEU A 203 -0.93 19.31 2.74
CA LEU A 203 -0.05 19.10 1.60
C LEU A 203 -0.71 18.22 0.53
N SER A 204 -1.37 17.15 0.93
CA SER A 204 -2.09 16.26 0.01
C SER A 204 -3.19 17.00 -0.74
N SER A 205 -3.95 17.87 -0.06
CA SER A 205 -4.97 18.70 -0.68
C SER A 205 -4.39 19.69 -1.66
N LEU A 206 -3.28 20.35 -1.32
CA LEU A 206 -2.57 21.29 -2.18
C LEU A 206 -2.07 20.61 -3.46
N LEU A 207 -1.60 19.37 -3.35
CA LEU A 207 -1.10 18.57 -4.48
C LEU A 207 -2.20 17.78 -5.21
N GLY A 208 -3.47 17.96 -4.84
CA GLY A 208 -4.60 17.25 -5.46
C GLY A 208 -4.62 15.75 -5.22
N ILE A 209 -3.91 15.25 -4.19
CA ILE A 209 -3.81 13.83 -3.88
C ILE A 209 -5.06 13.37 -3.14
N LYS A 210 -5.90 12.56 -3.80
CA LYS A 210 -7.18 12.07 -3.28
C LYS A 210 -7.08 10.72 -2.55
N ASP A 211 -6.15 9.88 -2.96
CA ASP A 211 -5.96 8.53 -2.42
C ASP A 211 -4.58 8.36 -1.81
N VAL A 212 -4.43 7.41 -0.89
CA VAL A 212 -3.15 7.10 -0.23
C VAL A 212 -2.05 6.84 -1.26
N ALA A 213 -0.96 7.59 -1.21
CA ALA A 213 0.20 7.46 -2.09
C ALA A 213 0.99 6.17 -1.78
N LEU A 214 0.36 5.01 -2.03
CA LEU A 214 0.90 3.68 -1.77
C LEU A 214 0.53 2.74 -2.93
N CYS A 215 1.53 2.03 -3.46
CA CYS A 215 1.38 1.07 -4.55
C CYS A 215 2.12 -0.23 -4.23
N ALA A 216 1.42 -1.37 -4.29
CA ALA A 216 2.04 -2.69 -4.29
C ALA A 216 2.69 -2.92 -5.66
N ARG A 217 3.99 -2.63 -5.77
CA ARG A 217 4.72 -2.56 -7.03
C ARG A 217 5.21 -3.90 -7.52
N ARG A 218 5.77 -4.73 -6.63
CA ARG A 218 6.39 -6.02 -6.97
C ARG A 218 5.82 -7.13 -6.08
N LEU A 219 5.56 -8.26 -6.72
CA LEU A 219 5.11 -9.49 -6.05
C LEU A 219 5.90 -10.66 -6.61
N SER A 220 6.55 -11.44 -5.72
CA SER A 220 7.27 -12.65 -6.10
C SER A 220 6.83 -13.82 -5.21
N PHE A 221 6.58 -14.96 -5.82
CA PHE A 221 6.13 -16.19 -5.15
C PHE A 221 6.46 -17.43 -5.97
N LYS A 222 6.44 -18.61 -5.36
CA LYS A 222 6.53 -19.88 -6.09
C LYS A 222 5.17 -20.27 -6.64
N HIS A 223 5.11 -20.57 -7.93
CA HIS A 223 3.88 -21.02 -8.59
C HIS A 223 3.34 -22.28 -7.90
N PRO A 224 2.06 -22.32 -7.51
CA PRO A 224 1.50 -23.35 -6.61
C PRO A 224 1.51 -24.77 -7.23
N LYS A 225 1.58 -24.90 -8.55
CA LYS A 225 1.61 -26.19 -9.24
C LYS A 225 3.01 -26.59 -9.70
N THR A 226 3.78 -25.65 -10.27
CA THR A 226 5.07 -25.96 -10.90
C THR A 226 6.27 -25.71 -10.00
N GLY A 227 6.11 -24.97 -8.89
CA GLY A 227 7.20 -24.56 -8.01
C GLY A 227 8.13 -23.50 -8.59
N LYS A 228 7.97 -23.09 -9.85
CA LYS A 228 8.80 -22.05 -10.47
C LYS A 228 8.57 -20.70 -9.80
N ILE A 229 9.63 -19.91 -9.65
CA ILE A 229 9.53 -18.53 -9.16
C ILE A 229 8.81 -17.70 -10.22
N MET A 230 7.76 -17.03 -9.79
CA MET A 230 7.00 -16.05 -10.57
C MET A 230 7.26 -14.67 -9.99
N GLU A 231 7.57 -13.72 -10.85
CA GLU A 231 7.80 -12.34 -10.45
C GLU A 231 7.02 -11.40 -11.35
N PHE A 232 6.32 -10.46 -10.73
CA PHE A 232 5.52 -9.45 -11.42
C PHE A 232 5.85 -8.07 -10.87
N CYS A 233 5.99 -7.10 -11.76
CA CYS A 233 6.26 -5.73 -11.41
C CYS A 233 5.33 -4.80 -12.22
N VAL A 234 4.84 -3.74 -11.57
CA VAL A 234 4.01 -2.72 -12.23
C VAL A 234 4.53 -1.32 -11.91
N SER A 235 4.23 -0.38 -12.81
CA SER A 235 4.39 1.04 -12.54
C SER A 235 3.15 1.55 -11.81
N PRO A 236 3.32 2.44 -10.81
CA PRO A 236 2.19 3.12 -10.19
C PRO A 236 1.35 3.86 -11.22
N GLN A 237 0.04 3.94 -11.01
CA GLN A 237 -0.85 4.75 -11.85
C GLN A 237 -1.18 6.09 -11.21
N LYS A 238 -0.95 6.25 -9.91
CA LYS A 238 -1.10 7.54 -9.23
C LYS A 238 -0.02 8.51 -9.68
N GLU A 239 -0.45 9.66 -10.16
CA GLU A 239 0.42 10.72 -10.68
C GLU A 239 1.53 11.10 -9.70
N ILE A 240 1.20 11.27 -8.42
CA ILE A 240 2.20 11.60 -7.38
C ILE A 240 3.34 10.55 -7.32
N LEU A 241 3.03 9.26 -7.41
CA LEU A 241 4.04 8.22 -7.39
C LEU A 241 4.81 8.16 -8.72
N GLN A 242 4.17 8.44 -9.85
CA GLN A 242 4.84 8.55 -11.17
C GLN A 242 5.85 9.70 -11.15
N ASN A 243 5.43 10.89 -10.71
CA ASN A 243 6.27 12.08 -10.64
C ASN A 243 7.45 11.92 -9.66
N LEU A 244 7.30 11.09 -8.65
CA LEU A 244 8.39 10.75 -7.73
C LEU A 244 9.33 9.67 -8.29
N THR A 245 8.92 8.87 -9.26
CA THR A 245 9.72 7.79 -9.86
C THR A 245 10.55 8.23 -11.07
N VAL A 246 10.21 9.34 -11.68
CA VAL A 246 10.98 10.02 -12.73
C VAL A 246 11.99 10.96 -12.05
#